data_ed3b2a89e116d29d1970285cc4ee5571
#
_entry.id   ed3b2a89e116d29d1970285cc4ee5571
#
_cell.length_a   1.000
_cell.length_b   1.000
_cell.length_c   1.000
_cell.angle_alpha   90.00
_cell.angle_beta   90.00
_cell.angle_gamma   90.00
#
_symmetry.space_group_name_H-M   'P 1'
#
loop_
_entity.id
_entity.type
_entity.pdbx_description
1 polymer ?
#
loop_
_entity_poly.entity_id
_entity_poly.type
_entity_poly.pdbx_seq_one_letter_code
_entity_poly.pdbx_strand_id
1 'polypeptide(L)'
;MVKARRRYTRRRKTRRKGLRKQKGGSAIPKVCIQTSKEAIPEYVTKQLKDKMTGWDYRHFLDADILDFFAKNPIAEFKNVADKFASFSSGEHKADLFRYYYLYLNGGVFVDSDLTLQVQLDNIIGTNTFVSVRALQPPGSIFNGFLAVTPKHPIIYDALKGLYSMSNDTLQKDYAAVCKRLGEIVAAYKGGGVKLLYETENLHTHCTINDPDTKALAMIHYQNSEIP
;
A
#
# COMPACT_ATOMS: atom_id res chain seq x y z
N MET A 1 -55.12 2.02 63.71
CA MET A 1 -55.18 2.35 62.27
C MET A 1 -53.77 2.79 61.82
N VAL A 2 -53.02 1.89 61.19
CA VAL A 2 -51.63 2.17 60.71
C VAL A 2 -51.66 2.19 59.19
N LYS A 3 -51.35 3.35 58.57
CA LYS A 3 -51.26 3.51 57.10
C LYS A 3 -49.94 3.03 56.60
N ALA A 4 -49.95 2.00 55.72
CA ALA A 4 -48.80 1.48 55.01
C ALA A 4 -48.39 2.45 53.88
N ARG A 5 -47.13 2.90 53.90
CA ARG A 5 -46.52 3.68 52.83
C ARG A 5 -45.94 2.73 51.76
N ARG A 6 -46.47 2.71 50.50
CA ARG A 6 -45.90 2.05 49.34
C ARG A 6 -44.67 2.82 48.87
N ARG A 7 -43.49 2.17 48.88
CA ARG A 7 -42.27 2.67 48.23
C ARG A 7 -42.33 2.36 46.74
N TYR A 8 -42.33 3.40 45.91
CA TYR A 8 -42.15 3.28 44.46
C TYR A 8 -40.66 3.11 44.14
N THR A 9 -40.24 1.96 43.70
CA THR A 9 -38.89 1.75 43.17
C THR A 9 -38.84 2.09 41.69
N ARG A 10 -38.20 3.21 41.37
CA ARG A 10 -37.94 3.68 40.00
C ARG A 10 -36.86 2.81 39.38
N ARG A 11 -37.20 1.87 38.49
CA ARG A 11 -36.27 1.11 37.66
C ARG A 11 -35.57 2.07 36.69
N ARG A 12 -34.27 2.33 36.90
CA ARG A 12 -33.40 2.99 35.92
C ARG A 12 -33.21 2.05 34.73
N LYS A 13 -33.77 2.38 33.56
CA LYS A 13 -33.44 1.76 32.29
C LYS A 13 -32.06 2.24 31.89
N THR A 14 -31.06 1.40 32.06
CA THR A 14 -29.73 1.59 31.46
C THR A 14 -29.86 1.46 29.95
N ARG A 15 -29.76 2.58 29.24
CA ARG A 15 -29.66 2.65 27.81
C ARG A 15 -28.30 2.01 27.40
N ARG A 16 -28.29 0.76 26.97
CA ARG A 16 -27.15 0.17 26.26
C ARG A 16 -26.94 1.01 25.00
N LYS A 17 -25.87 1.81 24.98
CA LYS A 17 -25.34 2.41 23.75
C LYS A 17 -24.92 1.25 22.86
N GLY A 18 -25.70 0.98 21.81
CA GLY A 18 -25.32 0.03 20.77
C GLY A 18 -23.99 0.50 20.17
N LEU A 19 -22.99 -0.36 20.23
CA LEU A 19 -21.78 -0.17 19.44
C LEU A 19 -22.25 -0.04 17.98
N ARG A 20 -22.05 1.14 17.40
CA ARG A 20 -22.18 1.36 15.98
C ARG A 20 -21.17 0.40 15.33
N LYS A 21 -21.63 -0.67 14.68
CA LYS A 21 -20.80 -1.45 13.75
C LYS A 21 -20.19 -0.44 12.78
N GLN A 22 -18.87 -0.30 12.83
CA GLN A 22 -18.17 0.39 11.75
C GLN A 22 -18.59 -0.28 10.45
N LYS A 23 -19.11 0.51 9.51
CA LYS A 23 -19.36 0.03 8.14
C LYS A 23 -18.03 -0.52 7.65
N GLY A 24 -18.01 -1.80 7.29
CA GLY A 24 -16.83 -2.46 6.78
C GLY A 24 -16.24 -1.61 5.67
N GLY A 25 -14.95 -1.28 5.78
CA GLY A 25 -14.20 -0.63 4.70
C GLY A 25 -14.33 -1.47 3.43
N SER A 26 -14.34 -0.83 2.27
CA SER A 26 -14.30 -1.54 0.98
C SER A 26 -13.10 -2.47 0.98
N ALA A 27 -13.26 -3.71 0.53
CA ALA A 27 -12.15 -4.64 0.37
C ALA A 27 -11.14 -4.09 -0.66
N ILE A 28 -9.87 -4.49 -0.54
CA ILE A 28 -8.87 -4.19 -1.55
C ILE A 28 -9.28 -4.88 -2.86
N PRO A 29 -9.42 -4.16 -3.98
CA PRO A 29 -9.77 -4.75 -5.27
C PRO A 29 -8.72 -5.78 -5.72
N LYS A 30 -9.18 -6.88 -6.30
CA LYS A 30 -8.30 -7.97 -6.76
C LYS A 30 -7.65 -7.63 -8.11
N VAL A 31 -6.88 -6.56 -8.12
CA VAL A 31 -6.05 -6.13 -9.26
C VAL A 31 -4.63 -5.94 -8.75
N CYS A 32 -3.67 -6.60 -9.40
CA CYS A 32 -2.25 -6.47 -9.13
C CYS A 32 -1.59 -5.75 -10.31
N ILE A 33 -0.85 -4.70 -10.04
CA ILE A 33 -0.14 -3.91 -11.06
C ILE A 33 1.37 -3.98 -10.86
N GLN A 34 2.08 -4.01 -11.97
CA GLN A 34 3.54 -3.82 -12.05
C GLN A 34 3.88 -2.76 -13.09
N THR A 35 5.02 -2.11 -12.94
CA THR A 35 5.57 -1.18 -13.93
C THR A 35 6.99 -1.57 -14.27
N SER A 36 7.41 -1.32 -15.51
CA SER A 36 8.79 -1.45 -15.92
C SER A 36 9.04 -0.62 -17.18
N LYS A 37 10.30 -0.38 -17.49
CA LYS A 37 10.71 0.28 -18.73
C LYS A 37 10.50 -0.61 -19.95
N GLU A 38 10.71 -1.90 -19.78
CA GLU A 38 10.61 -2.94 -20.82
C GLU A 38 9.68 -4.06 -20.34
N ALA A 39 9.36 -5.01 -21.22
CA ALA A 39 8.54 -6.16 -20.87
C ALA A 39 9.20 -6.99 -19.75
N ILE A 40 8.44 -7.30 -18.70
CA ILE A 40 8.91 -8.17 -17.61
C ILE A 40 9.00 -9.61 -18.12
N PRO A 41 10.10 -10.33 -17.85
CA PRO A 41 10.25 -11.72 -18.24
C PRO A 41 9.10 -12.60 -17.78
N GLU A 42 8.68 -13.56 -18.60
CA GLU A 42 7.53 -14.41 -18.33
C GLU A 42 7.67 -15.19 -17.02
N TYR A 43 8.87 -15.69 -16.72
CA TYR A 43 9.11 -16.45 -15.49
C TYR A 43 8.83 -15.62 -14.22
N VAL A 44 9.17 -14.32 -14.23
CA VAL A 44 8.89 -13.39 -13.13
C VAL A 44 7.38 -13.20 -12.95
N THR A 45 6.69 -12.89 -14.06
CA THR A 45 5.24 -12.70 -14.03
C THR A 45 4.49 -13.98 -13.68
N LYS A 46 5.01 -15.15 -14.08
CA LYS A 46 4.43 -16.45 -13.74
C LYS A 46 4.53 -16.72 -12.23
N GLN A 47 5.71 -16.54 -11.64
CA GLN A 47 5.89 -16.72 -10.19
C GLN A 47 4.92 -15.86 -9.37
N LEU A 48 4.72 -14.60 -9.79
CA LEU A 48 3.75 -13.71 -9.17
C LEU A 48 2.32 -14.23 -9.33
N LYS A 49 1.92 -14.58 -10.56
CA LYS A 49 0.56 -15.08 -10.88
C LYS A 49 0.20 -16.36 -10.14
N ASP A 50 1.14 -17.26 -9.93
CA ASP A 50 0.94 -18.51 -9.19
C ASP A 50 0.54 -18.25 -7.71
N LYS A 51 0.86 -17.07 -7.18
CA LYS A 51 0.53 -16.65 -5.79
C LYS A 51 -0.64 -15.68 -5.70
N MET A 52 -1.34 -15.40 -6.80
CA MET A 52 -2.47 -14.47 -6.82
C MET A 52 -3.67 -15.03 -7.60
N THR A 53 -4.08 -16.24 -7.26
CA THR A 53 -5.21 -16.91 -7.89
C THR A 53 -6.50 -16.08 -7.81
N GLY A 54 -7.14 -15.82 -8.95
CA GLY A 54 -8.36 -15.00 -9.03
C GLY A 54 -8.12 -13.50 -8.99
N TRP A 55 -6.88 -13.06 -9.17
CA TRP A 55 -6.53 -11.66 -9.34
C TRP A 55 -6.35 -11.30 -10.81
N ASP A 56 -6.72 -10.07 -11.18
CA ASP A 56 -6.38 -9.47 -12.47
C ASP A 56 -4.95 -8.92 -12.40
N TYR A 57 -4.11 -9.28 -13.37
CA TYR A 57 -2.73 -8.78 -13.47
C TYR A 57 -2.60 -7.77 -14.60
N ARG A 58 -2.02 -6.63 -14.29
CA ARG A 58 -1.77 -5.55 -15.27
C ARG A 58 -0.33 -5.10 -15.20
N HIS A 59 0.28 -5.00 -16.36
CA HIS A 59 1.60 -4.43 -16.52
C HIS A 59 1.50 -3.11 -17.30
N PHE A 60 2.26 -2.11 -16.88
CA PHE A 60 2.28 -0.79 -17.47
C PHE A 60 3.69 -0.38 -17.86
N LEU A 61 3.87 -0.01 -19.12
CA LEU A 61 5.04 0.69 -19.63
C LEU A 61 4.83 2.21 -19.52
N ASP A 62 5.88 3.02 -19.70
CA ASP A 62 5.78 4.49 -19.63
C ASP A 62 4.66 5.06 -20.53
N ALA A 63 4.48 4.50 -21.73
CA ALA A 63 3.42 4.92 -22.65
C ALA A 63 2.02 4.62 -22.11
N ASP A 64 1.82 3.46 -21.48
CA ASP A 64 0.55 3.07 -20.86
C ASP A 64 0.23 3.95 -19.66
N ILE A 65 1.27 4.34 -18.90
CA ILE A 65 1.15 5.25 -17.75
C ILE A 65 0.68 6.63 -18.20
N LEU A 66 1.28 7.17 -19.26
CA LEU A 66 0.88 8.49 -19.82
C LEU A 66 -0.55 8.46 -20.35
N ASP A 67 -0.94 7.40 -21.05
CA ASP A 67 -2.32 7.18 -21.50
C ASP A 67 -3.29 7.07 -20.32
N PHE A 68 -2.89 6.36 -19.27
CA PHE A 68 -3.68 6.24 -18.03
C PHE A 68 -3.92 7.61 -17.39
N PHE A 69 -2.90 8.46 -17.25
CA PHE A 69 -3.06 9.80 -16.70
C PHE A 69 -4.02 10.65 -17.52
N ALA A 70 -3.91 10.59 -18.85
CA ALA A 70 -4.78 11.33 -19.76
C ALA A 70 -6.25 10.91 -19.64
N LYS A 71 -6.51 9.60 -19.47
CA LYS A 71 -7.87 9.04 -19.36
C LYS A 71 -8.49 9.18 -17.96
N ASN A 72 -7.67 9.35 -16.94
CA ASN A 72 -8.11 9.36 -15.54
C ASN A 72 -7.59 10.60 -14.78
N PRO A 73 -7.95 11.82 -15.19
CA PRO A 73 -7.42 13.03 -14.57
C PRO A 73 -7.90 13.20 -13.13
N ILE A 74 -6.99 13.61 -12.24
CA ILE A 74 -7.31 14.09 -10.89
C ILE A 74 -7.13 15.61 -10.88
N ALA A 75 -8.19 16.36 -10.58
CA ALA A 75 -8.19 17.82 -10.66
C ALA A 75 -7.06 18.50 -9.87
N GLU A 76 -6.62 17.89 -8.76
CA GLU A 76 -5.55 18.40 -7.90
C GLU A 76 -4.15 18.17 -8.51
N PHE A 77 -3.98 17.15 -9.38
CA PHE A 77 -2.70 16.78 -9.99
C PHE A 77 -2.72 17.01 -11.52
N LYS A 78 -3.08 18.22 -11.94
CA LYS A 78 -3.35 18.57 -13.34
C LYS A 78 -2.20 18.27 -14.30
N ASN A 79 -0.96 18.46 -13.85
CA ASN A 79 0.25 18.28 -14.66
C ASN A 79 1.00 17.00 -14.28
N VAL A 80 0.27 15.93 -13.94
CA VAL A 80 0.90 14.68 -13.49
C VAL A 80 1.79 14.04 -14.55
N ALA A 81 1.43 14.17 -15.84
CA ALA A 81 2.24 13.66 -16.95
C ALA A 81 3.58 14.43 -17.07
N ASP A 82 3.56 15.76 -16.93
CA ASP A 82 4.78 16.58 -16.93
C ASP A 82 5.64 16.26 -15.71
N LYS A 83 5.00 16.07 -14.55
CA LYS A 83 5.71 15.67 -13.33
C LYS A 83 6.39 14.31 -13.51
N PHE A 84 5.69 13.33 -14.08
CA PHE A 84 6.22 12.01 -14.41
C PHE A 84 7.42 12.12 -15.37
N ALA A 85 7.28 12.89 -16.44
CA ALA A 85 8.34 13.09 -17.41
C ALA A 85 9.56 13.81 -16.82
N SER A 86 9.36 14.66 -15.80
CA SER A 86 10.44 15.41 -15.14
C SER A 86 11.36 14.54 -14.27
N PHE A 87 10.93 13.36 -13.85
CA PHE A 87 11.76 12.47 -13.04
C PHE A 87 12.86 11.82 -13.88
N SER A 88 14.11 11.94 -13.40
CA SER A 88 15.28 11.32 -14.03
C SER A 88 15.41 9.83 -13.72
N SER A 89 14.84 9.37 -12.60
CA SER A 89 14.89 7.99 -12.13
C SER A 89 13.59 7.24 -12.45
N GLY A 90 13.70 6.01 -12.96
CA GLY A 90 12.57 5.14 -13.24
C GLY A 90 11.78 4.76 -11.99
N GLU A 91 12.47 4.63 -10.86
CA GLU A 91 11.89 4.30 -9.56
C GLU A 91 10.92 5.38 -9.10
N HIS A 92 11.29 6.67 -9.23
CA HIS A 92 10.40 7.77 -8.86
C HIS A 92 9.23 7.95 -9.83
N LYS A 93 9.41 7.58 -11.11
CA LYS A 93 8.30 7.46 -12.05
C LYS A 93 7.32 6.37 -11.62
N ALA A 94 7.84 5.20 -11.24
CA ALA A 94 7.04 4.10 -10.72
C ALA A 94 6.32 4.50 -9.41
N ASP A 95 7.00 5.21 -8.50
CA ASP A 95 6.43 5.72 -7.25
C ASP A 95 5.23 6.64 -7.51
N LEU A 96 5.37 7.59 -8.45
CA LEU A 96 4.27 8.49 -8.80
C LEU A 96 3.08 7.73 -9.37
N PHE A 97 3.33 6.80 -10.29
CA PHE A 97 2.25 6.05 -10.92
C PHE A 97 1.57 5.10 -9.93
N ARG A 98 2.31 4.35 -9.09
CA ARG A 98 1.72 3.43 -8.11
C ARG A 98 0.81 4.15 -7.14
N TYR A 99 1.20 5.33 -6.64
CA TYR A 99 0.35 6.14 -5.77
C TYR A 99 -0.88 6.68 -6.49
N TYR A 100 -0.71 7.17 -7.72
CA TYR A 100 -1.81 7.70 -8.52
C TYR A 100 -2.85 6.62 -8.84
N TYR A 101 -2.38 5.48 -9.35
CA TYR A 101 -3.25 4.35 -9.69
C TYR A 101 -3.98 3.81 -8.47
N LEU A 102 -3.23 3.51 -7.40
CA LEU A 102 -3.79 2.94 -6.17
C LEU A 102 -4.73 3.90 -5.46
N TYR A 103 -4.50 5.20 -5.53
CA TYR A 103 -5.45 6.17 -5.03
C TYR A 103 -6.78 6.11 -5.78
N LEU A 104 -6.76 6.02 -7.09
CA LEU A 104 -7.99 5.97 -7.90
C LEU A 104 -8.73 4.64 -7.75
N ASN A 105 -8.01 3.55 -7.94
CA ASN A 105 -8.60 2.23 -8.17
C ASN A 105 -8.45 1.27 -6.98
N GLY A 106 -7.52 1.54 -6.07
CA GLY A 106 -7.08 0.53 -5.11
C GLY A 106 -6.34 -0.62 -5.81
N GLY A 107 -6.18 -1.73 -5.09
CA GLY A 107 -5.48 -2.91 -5.59
C GLY A 107 -4.11 -3.09 -4.96
N VAL A 108 -3.23 -3.80 -5.64
CA VAL A 108 -1.88 -4.10 -5.17
C VAL A 108 -0.86 -3.67 -6.21
N PHE A 109 0.21 -3.04 -5.76
CA PHE A 109 1.43 -2.82 -6.52
C PHE A 109 2.52 -3.76 -5.98
N VAL A 110 3.26 -4.40 -6.88
CA VAL A 110 4.40 -5.28 -6.55
C VAL A 110 5.55 -4.96 -7.48
N ASP A 111 6.73 -4.63 -6.93
CA ASP A 111 7.94 -4.45 -7.75
C ASP A 111 8.35 -5.77 -8.42
N SER A 112 9.02 -5.68 -9.58
CA SER A 112 9.41 -6.85 -10.37
C SER A 112 10.52 -7.70 -9.73
N ASP A 113 11.19 -7.20 -8.72
CA ASP A 113 12.21 -7.88 -7.91
C ASP A 113 11.67 -8.47 -6.60
N LEU A 114 10.34 -8.51 -6.45
CA LEU A 114 9.66 -9.16 -5.33
C LEU A 114 9.05 -10.51 -5.75
N THR A 115 9.26 -11.55 -4.93
CA THR A 115 8.57 -12.83 -5.07
C THR A 115 7.66 -13.11 -3.86
N LEU A 116 6.41 -13.47 -4.14
CA LEU A 116 5.47 -13.88 -3.11
C LEU A 116 5.75 -15.34 -2.70
N GLN A 117 5.83 -15.61 -1.40
CA GLN A 117 6.04 -16.96 -0.88
C GLN A 117 4.72 -17.63 -0.47
N VAL A 118 3.70 -16.82 -0.18
CA VAL A 118 2.34 -17.26 0.15
C VAL A 118 1.31 -16.60 -0.77
N GLN A 119 0.07 -17.08 -0.75
CA GLN A 119 -1.00 -16.47 -1.53
C GLN A 119 -1.22 -15.01 -1.11
N LEU A 120 -1.42 -14.13 -2.08
CA LEU A 120 -1.60 -12.69 -1.87
C LEU A 120 -2.77 -12.36 -0.93
N ASP A 121 -3.87 -13.11 -1.03
CA ASP A 121 -5.02 -12.96 -0.13
C ASP A 121 -4.63 -13.19 1.35
N ASN A 122 -3.69 -14.10 1.64
CA ASN A 122 -3.21 -14.35 3.01
C ASN A 122 -2.35 -13.20 3.54
N ILE A 123 -1.60 -12.54 2.67
CA ILE A 123 -0.81 -11.35 3.04
C ILE A 123 -1.74 -10.20 3.41
N ILE A 124 -2.75 -9.96 2.60
CA ILE A 124 -3.65 -8.81 2.71
C ILE A 124 -4.66 -9.00 3.86
N GLY A 125 -5.29 -10.17 3.95
CA GLY A 125 -6.35 -10.42 4.92
C GLY A 125 -7.53 -9.45 4.75
N THR A 126 -7.99 -8.88 5.86
CA THR A 126 -9.12 -7.92 5.90
C THR A 126 -8.68 -6.47 6.02
N ASN A 127 -7.41 -6.18 5.78
CA ASN A 127 -6.84 -4.85 5.94
C ASN A 127 -7.20 -3.93 4.77
N THR A 128 -7.15 -2.62 5.02
CA THR A 128 -7.40 -1.56 4.02
C THR A 128 -6.12 -0.95 3.47
N PHE A 129 -5.02 -1.15 4.18
CA PHE A 129 -3.67 -0.78 3.77
C PHE A 129 -2.68 -1.84 4.26
N VAL A 130 -1.88 -2.40 3.35
CA VAL A 130 -0.80 -3.32 3.69
C VAL A 130 0.47 -2.88 2.97
N SER A 131 1.57 -2.81 3.70
CA SER A 131 2.90 -2.51 3.14
C SER A 131 3.99 -3.14 4.01
N VAL A 132 5.23 -2.72 3.82
CA VAL A 132 6.40 -3.30 4.48
C VAL A 132 7.20 -2.22 5.19
N ARG A 133 7.53 -2.43 6.45
CA ARG A 133 8.56 -1.64 7.13
C ARG A 133 9.91 -2.00 6.53
N ALA A 134 10.54 -1.02 5.91
CA ALA A 134 11.89 -1.22 5.37
C ALA A 134 12.90 -1.41 6.51
N LEU A 135 13.90 -2.25 6.26
CA LEU A 135 15.01 -2.42 7.17
C LEU A 135 15.85 -1.13 7.26
N GLN A 136 16.07 -0.47 6.12
CA GLN A 136 16.82 0.76 6.01
C GLN A 136 16.17 1.75 5.03
N PRO A 137 16.17 3.05 5.34
CA PRO A 137 16.48 3.63 6.65
C PRO A 137 15.39 3.36 7.69
N PRO A 138 15.70 3.33 9.00
CA PRO A 138 14.72 3.08 10.04
C PRO A 138 13.52 4.04 9.97
N GLY A 139 12.32 3.50 10.15
CA GLY A 139 11.07 4.27 10.12
C GLY A 139 10.50 4.51 8.72
N SER A 140 11.20 4.10 7.66
CA SER A 140 10.66 4.16 6.30
C SER A 140 9.76 2.98 5.97
N ILE A 141 8.94 3.16 4.93
CA ILE A 141 8.09 2.13 4.35
C ILE A 141 8.63 1.80 2.96
N PHE A 142 8.81 0.52 2.69
CA PHE A 142 9.24 0.03 1.37
C PHE A 142 8.11 0.15 0.35
N ASN A 143 8.35 0.93 -0.70
CA ASN A 143 7.35 1.21 -1.73
C ASN A 143 7.10 0.04 -2.70
N GLY A 144 7.98 -0.95 -2.72
CA GLY A 144 7.88 -2.08 -3.65
C GLY A 144 6.67 -3.00 -3.45
N PHE A 145 6.00 -2.90 -2.28
CA PHE A 145 4.75 -3.59 -2.01
C PHE A 145 3.75 -2.67 -1.33
N LEU A 146 2.63 -2.41 -2.02
CA LEU A 146 1.52 -1.62 -1.51
C LEU A 146 0.19 -2.28 -1.89
N ALA A 147 -0.63 -2.63 -0.89
CA ALA A 147 -1.98 -3.13 -1.10
C ALA A 147 -2.97 -2.19 -0.39
N VAL A 148 -3.91 -1.60 -1.13
CA VAL A 148 -4.75 -0.54 -0.58
C VAL A 148 -6.18 -0.55 -1.15
N THR A 149 -7.13 -0.05 -0.36
CA THR A 149 -8.48 0.27 -0.85
C THR A 149 -8.46 1.58 -1.64
N PRO A 150 -9.39 1.78 -2.60
CA PRO A 150 -9.49 3.05 -3.33
C PRO A 150 -9.67 4.24 -2.38
N LYS A 151 -9.09 5.37 -2.76
CA LYS A 151 -9.20 6.65 -2.02
C LYS A 151 -8.67 6.58 -0.59
N HIS A 152 -7.71 5.69 -0.32
CA HIS A 152 -7.12 5.56 1.02
C HIS A 152 -6.32 6.82 1.40
N PRO A 153 -6.52 7.40 2.60
CA PRO A 153 -5.86 8.65 3.01
C PRO A 153 -4.34 8.58 2.98
N ILE A 154 -3.74 7.46 3.42
CA ILE A 154 -2.27 7.28 3.38
C ILE A 154 -1.74 7.46 1.96
N ILE A 155 -2.39 6.85 0.96
CA ILE A 155 -1.95 6.96 -0.44
C ILE A 155 -2.20 8.34 -1.01
N TYR A 156 -3.28 9.01 -0.62
CA TYR A 156 -3.52 10.40 -0.99
C TYR A 156 -2.41 11.33 -0.52
N ASP A 157 -2.05 11.23 0.76
CA ASP A 157 -0.99 12.06 1.35
C ASP A 157 0.40 11.71 0.77
N ALA A 158 0.65 10.43 0.46
CA ALA A 158 1.88 9.99 -0.22
C ALA A 158 1.97 10.56 -1.64
N LEU A 159 0.89 10.47 -2.42
CA LEU A 159 0.81 11.05 -3.77
C LEU A 159 1.05 12.57 -3.74
N LYS A 160 0.37 13.27 -2.85
CA LYS A 160 0.54 14.72 -2.66
C LYS A 160 1.96 15.09 -2.27
N GLY A 161 2.55 14.33 -1.35
CA GLY A 161 3.93 14.51 -0.91
C GLY A 161 4.92 14.37 -2.07
N LEU A 162 4.85 13.27 -2.82
CA LEU A 162 5.74 13.03 -3.96
C LEU A 162 5.51 14.03 -5.10
N TYR A 163 4.26 14.36 -5.41
CA TYR A 163 3.95 15.36 -6.43
C TYR A 163 4.60 16.73 -6.12
N SER A 164 4.72 17.09 -4.85
CA SER A 164 5.34 18.34 -4.39
C SER A 164 6.86 18.28 -4.24
N MET A 165 7.48 17.10 -4.22
CA MET A 165 8.94 16.96 -4.08
C MET A 165 9.64 17.48 -5.33
N SER A 166 10.77 18.19 -5.14
CA SER A 166 11.65 18.59 -6.25
C SER A 166 12.55 17.44 -6.69
N ASN A 167 13.00 17.46 -7.93
CA ASN A 167 14.00 16.50 -8.41
C ASN A 167 15.31 16.61 -7.63
N ASP A 168 15.69 17.79 -7.21
CA ASP A 168 16.87 18.04 -6.38
C ASP A 168 16.79 17.31 -5.03
N THR A 169 15.62 17.33 -4.39
CA THR A 169 15.37 16.56 -3.16
C THR A 169 15.56 15.07 -3.39
N LEU A 170 14.97 14.53 -4.46
CA LEU A 170 15.02 13.11 -4.80
C LEU A 170 16.41 12.63 -5.21
N GLN A 171 17.22 13.50 -5.84
CA GLN A 171 18.60 13.19 -6.17
C GLN A 171 19.51 13.17 -4.95
N LYS A 172 19.26 14.05 -3.98
CA LYS A 172 20.04 14.13 -2.72
C LYS A 172 19.71 13.01 -1.74
N ASP A 173 18.46 12.56 -1.74
CA ASP A 173 17.99 11.50 -0.86
C ASP A 173 17.08 10.53 -1.63
N TYR A 174 17.67 9.46 -2.13
CA TYR A 174 16.95 8.40 -2.85
C TYR A 174 15.78 7.81 -2.02
N ALA A 175 15.96 7.72 -0.71
CA ALA A 175 14.95 7.16 0.20
C ALA A 175 13.88 8.19 0.64
N ALA A 176 13.90 9.43 0.13
CA ALA A 176 12.98 10.49 0.57
C ALA A 176 11.50 10.08 0.46
N VAL A 177 11.13 9.36 -0.61
CA VAL A 177 9.76 8.88 -0.82
C VAL A 177 9.37 7.85 0.23
N CYS A 178 10.23 6.87 0.50
CA CYS A 178 10.02 5.82 1.50
C CYS A 178 9.95 6.38 2.93
N LYS A 179 10.82 7.35 3.26
CA LYS A 179 10.80 8.07 4.54
C LYS A 179 9.49 8.84 4.71
N ARG A 180 9.09 9.59 3.67
CA ARG A 180 7.84 10.35 3.70
C ARG A 180 6.62 9.45 3.89
N LEU A 181 6.56 8.30 3.20
CA LEU A 181 5.50 7.32 3.41
C LEU A 181 5.51 6.80 4.86
N GLY A 182 6.68 6.55 5.44
CA GLY A 182 6.82 6.15 6.84
C GLY A 182 6.22 7.16 7.82
N GLU A 183 6.52 8.46 7.64
CA GLU A 183 5.94 9.54 8.45
C GLU A 183 4.42 9.57 8.35
N ILE A 184 3.87 9.45 7.13
CA ILE A 184 2.42 9.45 6.88
C ILE A 184 1.76 8.26 7.58
N VAL A 185 2.33 7.06 7.43
CA VAL A 185 1.82 5.84 8.07
C VAL A 185 1.87 5.97 9.60
N ALA A 186 2.94 6.49 10.18
CA ALA A 186 3.08 6.71 11.61
C ALA A 186 2.06 7.74 12.16
N ALA A 187 1.73 8.76 11.37
CA ALA A 187 0.75 9.78 11.74
C ALA A 187 -0.70 9.32 11.58
N TYR A 188 -0.96 8.29 10.78
CA TYR A 188 -2.31 7.80 10.48
C TYR A 188 -2.98 7.20 11.72
N LYS A 189 -4.21 7.63 12.02
CA LYS A 189 -4.99 7.20 13.21
C LYS A 189 -6.17 6.28 12.87
N GLY A 190 -6.35 5.96 11.58
CA GLY A 190 -7.38 5.00 11.16
C GLY A 190 -6.96 3.55 11.39
N GLY A 191 -7.94 2.64 11.28
CA GLY A 191 -7.68 1.20 11.39
C GLY A 191 -7.41 0.53 10.05
N GLY A 192 -7.15 -0.79 10.10
CA GLY A 192 -6.99 -1.61 8.90
C GLY A 192 -5.61 -1.49 8.24
N VAL A 193 -4.60 -1.06 8.99
CA VAL A 193 -3.20 -1.00 8.55
C VAL A 193 -2.45 -2.23 9.03
N LYS A 194 -1.81 -2.93 8.12
CA LYS A 194 -0.87 -4.03 8.40
C LYS A 194 0.49 -3.70 7.80
N LEU A 195 1.53 -3.82 8.59
CA LEU A 195 2.90 -3.63 8.14
C LEU A 195 3.69 -4.90 8.35
N LEU A 196 4.03 -5.56 7.25
CA LEU A 196 5.08 -6.58 7.22
C LEU A 196 6.42 -5.92 7.57
N TYR A 197 7.48 -6.69 7.71
CA TYR A 197 8.79 -6.15 8.02
C TYR A 197 9.90 -6.89 7.29
N GLU A 198 10.84 -6.12 6.76
CA GLU A 198 12.08 -6.66 6.21
C GLU A 198 13.01 -7.14 7.31
N THR A 199 13.71 -8.23 7.05
CA THR A 199 14.84 -8.68 7.84
C THR A 199 16.04 -8.87 6.93
N GLU A 200 17.22 -8.53 7.44
CA GLU A 200 18.46 -8.74 6.73
C GLU A 200 18.69 -10.24 6.50
N ASN A 201 18.99 -10.58 5.26
CA ASN A 201 19.30 -11.94 4.90
C ASN A 201 20.28 -11.91 3.76
N LEU A 202 21.47 -12.40 3.96
CA LEU A 202 22.47 -12.60 2.92
C LEU A 202 22.62 -11.46 1.88
N HIS A 203 23.78 -11.29 1.32
CA HIS A 203 24.14 -10.17 0.42
C HIS A 203 23.29 -10.02 -0.87
N THR A 204 22.33 -10.89 -1.13
CA THR A 204 21.57 -10.95 -2.39
C THR A 204 20.09 -10.60 -2.26
N HIS A 205 19.52 -10.73 -1.07
CA HIS A 205 18.07 -10.48 -0.87
C HIS A 205 17.73 -10.18 0.60
N CYS A 206 16.57 -9.53 0.79
CA CYS A 206 15.91 -9.38 2.08
C CYS A 206 14.70 -10.29 2.17
N THR A 207 14.44 -10.87 3.33
CA THR A 207 13.17 -11.54 3.59
C THR A 207 12.16 -10.59 4.20
N ILE A 208 10.90 -10.74 3.82
CA ILE A 208 9.79 -9.96 4.32
C ILE A 208 8.83 -10.90 5.05
N ASN A 209 8.63 -10.64 6.34
CA ASN A 209 7.90 -11.52 7.22
C ASN A 209 6.60 -10.88 7.71
N ASP A 210 5.61 -11.72 7.94
CA ASP A 210 4.33 -11.33 8.53
C ASP A 210 4.48 -11.07 10.03
N PRO A 211 4.03 -9.94 10.58
CA PRO A 211 4.21 -9.61 11.99
C PRO A 211 3.41 -10.53 12.94
N ASP A 212 2.28 -11.08 12.47
CA ASP A 212 1.38 -11.88 13.30
C ASP A 212 1.81 -13.35 13.35
N THR A 213 2.13 -13.93 12.18
CA THR A 213 2.47 -15.35 12.03
C THR A 213 3.97 -15.63 12.08
N LYS A 214 4.81 -14.60 11.87
CA LYS A 214 6.27 -14.70 11.67
C LYS A 214 6.67 -15.51 10.43
N ALA A 215 5.71 -15.88 9.60
CA ALA A 215 5.95 -16.62 8.36
C ALA A 215 6.59 -15.72 7.30
N LEU A 216 7.43 -16.32 6.48
CA LEU A 216 7.99 -15.69 5.28
C LEU A 216 6.86 -15.40 4.29
N ALA A 217 6.61 -14.12 4.03
CA ALA A 217 5.58 -13.66 3.11
C ALA A 217 6.12 -13.38 1.71
N MET A 218 7.29 -12.73 1.62
CA MET A 218 7.91 -12.32 0.36
C MET A 218 9.44 -12.35 0.48
N ILE A 219 10.12 -12.37 -0.68
CA ILE A 219 11.56 -12.15 -0.81
C ILE A 219 11.76 -10.96 -1.75
N HIS A 220 12.57 -10.00 -1.34
CA HIS A 220 13.00 -8.86 -2.12
C HIS A 220 14.45 -9.06 -2.57
N TYR A 221 14.66 -9.23 -3.87
CA TYR A 221 15.97 -9.46 -4.45
C TYR A 221 16.68 -8.14 -4.74
N GLN A 222 17.92 -8.05 -4.30
CA GLN A 222 18.78 -6.92 -4.63
C GLN A 222 19.26 -7.07 -6.09
N ASN A 223 19.43 -5.93 -6.79
CA ASN A 223 19.86 -5.88 -8.19
C ASN A 223 18.90 -6.50 -9.22
N SER A 224 17.61 -6.64 -8.88
CA SER A 224 16.55 -7.16 -9.78
C SER A 224 16.82 -8.57 -10.35
N GLU A 225 17.68 -9.34 -9.72
CA GLU A 225 18.01 -10.71 -10.13
C GLU A 225 17.15 -11.74 -9.38
N ILE A 226 15.93 -11.95 -9.88
CA ILE A 226 15.12 -13.10 -9.46
C ILE A 226 15.69 -14.37 -10.08
N PRO A 227 16.03 -15.41 -9.28
CA PRO A 227 16.59 -16.66 -9.80
C PRO A 227 15.55 -17.49 -10.58
#